data_b6219ef67a073d88a4104a3ff40add75
#
_entry.id   b6219ef67a073d88a4104a3ff40add75
#
_cell.length_a   1.000
_cell.length_b   1.000
_cell.length_c   1.000
_cell.angle_alpha   90.00
_cell.angle_beta   90.00
_cell.angle_gamma   90.00
#
_symmetry.space_group_name_H-M   'P 1'
#
loop_
_entity.id
_entity.type
_entity.pdbx_description
1 polymer ?
#
loop_
_entity_poly.entity_id
_entity_poly.type
_entity_poly.pdbx_seq_one_letter_code
_entity_poly.pdbx_strand_id
1 'polypeptide(L)'
;YGDIGGITAVVQSVYKLLNRFQQDLRGLIILLRVKIMLGDRNKAVATAEQIWEIGGSLDDVFEEAYIDSLLDLGLLEMASVLLKPRFENLAAALPFFYPVMLKFTIIGGSIKFMEKLTSSPHAPRREDMLFDFIDVYRLMNYGEHFKNIQRLILDNAKSALCGYGYQLYNDRGFTDLELVLYLDDETARGSMLKSELEVKINAYCASAGVKRANTLSVVVRSAAAHPARVTAERQ
;
A
#
# COMPACT_ATOMS: atom_id res chain seq x y z
N TYR A 1 -2.05 -7.53 23.14
CA TYR A 1 -0.59 -7.72 23.09
C TYR A 1 -0.33 -8.95 22.23
N GLY A 2 -0.01 -8.73 20.94
CA GLY A 2 0.40 -9.82 20.04
C GLY A 2 1.64 -10.51 20.63
N ASP A 3 1.78 -11.81 20.36
CA ASP A 3 2.89 -12.62 20.85
C ASP A 3 4.23 -12.14 20.26
N ILE A 4 4.80 -11.12 20.88
CA ILE A 4 6.13 -10.59 20.54
C ILE A 4 7.18 -11.72 20.61
N GLY A 5 7.00 -12.71 21.49
CA GLY A 5 7.87 -13.87 21.59
C GLY A 5 7.85 -14.73 20.34
N GLY A 6 6.66 -14.98 19.77
CA GLY A 6 6.51 -15.72 18.52
C GLY A 6 7.14 -15.02 17.33
N ILE A 7 6.92 -13.70 17.19
CA ILE A 7 7.52 -12.89 16.14
C ILE A 7 9.06 -12.91 16.25
N THR A 8 9.61 -12.76 17.46
CA THR A 8 11.05 -12.80 17.68
C THR A 8 11.65 -14.16 17.32
N ALA A 9 10.98 -15.26 17.62
CA ALA A 9 11.42 -16.61 17.26
C ALA A 9 11.42 -16.81 15.72
N VAL A 10 10.39 -16.34 15.03
CA VAL A 10 10.32 -16.37 13.56
C VAL A 10 11.47 -15.55 12.95
N VAL A 11 11.68 -14.34 13.43
CA VAL A 11 12.78 -13.46 12.97
C VAL A 11 14.15 -14.15 13.14
N GLN A 12 14.41 -14.75 14.32
CA GLN A 12 15.66 -15.45 14.55
C GLN A 12 15.83 -16.67 13.63
N SER A 13 14.75 -17.40 13.37
CA SER A 13 14.76 -18.56 12.46
C SER A 13 15.05 -18.13 11.02
N VAL A 14 14.42 -17.04 10.58
CA VAL A 14 14.68 -16.45 9.24
C VAL A 14 16.11 -15.95 9.12
N TYR A 15 16.66 -15.27 10.13
CA TYR A 15 18.08 -14.86 10.11
C TYR A 15 19.03 -16.06 10.07
N LYS A 16 18.74 -17.15 10.77
CA LYS A 16 19.56 -18.39 10.69
C LYS A 16 19.51 -19.01 9.29
N LEU A 17 18.37 -18.98 8.63
CA LEU A 17 18.18 -19.42 7.25
C LEU A 17 18.98 -18.54 6.28
N LEU A 18 18.83 -17.22 6.39
CA LEU A 18 19.52 -16.26 5.53
C LEU A 18 21.04 -16.28 5.72
N ASN A 19 21.54 -16.58 6.92
CA ASN A 19 22.98 -16.79 7.15
C ASN A 19 23.54 -17.99 6.38
N ARG A 20 22.70 -18.98 6.06
CA ARG A 20 23.06 -20.15 5.25
C ARG A 20 22.79 -19.95 3.75
N PHE A 21 21.75 -19.20 3.43
CA PHE A 21 21.24 -18.99 2.08
C PHE A 21 21.00 -17.49 1.85
N GLN A 22 22.09 -16.73 1.70
CA GLN A 22 22.05 -15.26 1.60
C GLN A 22 21.19 -14.72 0.45
N GLN A 23 20.83 -15.57 -0.51
CA GLN A 23 20.01 -15.24 -1.67
C GLN A 23 18.67 -15.98 -1.68
N ASP A 24 18.23 -16.54 -0.55
CA ASP A 24 16.90 -17.16 -0.48
C ASP A 24 15.80 -16.09 -0.52
N LEU A 25 15.20 -15.93 -1.69
CA LEU A 25 14.14 -14.94 -1.94
C LEU A 25 12.94 -15.13 -1.02
N ARG A 26 12.54 -16.37 -0.71
CA ARG A 26 11.41 -16.64 0.18
C ARG A 26 11.69 -16.18 1.60
N GLY A 27 12.87 -16.47 2.11
CA GLY A 27 13.33 -15.99 3.41
C GLY A 27 13.40 -14.47 3.48
N LEU A 28 13.89 -13.82 2.43
CA LEU A 28 13.93 -12.36 2.33
C LEU A 28 12.53 -11.74 2.31
N ILE A 29 11.55 -12.34 1.62
CA ILE A 29 10.17 -11.85 1.58
C ILE A 29 9.52 -11.96 2.96
N ILE A 30 9.71 -13.07 3.66
CA ILE A 30 9.23 -13.22 5.04
C ILE A 30 9.86 -12.14 5.93
N LEU A 31 11.17 -11.93 5.83
CA LEU A 31 11.86 -10.90 6.59
C LEU A 31 11.37 -9.49 6.26
N LEU A 32 11.09 -9.21 5.00
CA LEU A 32 10.51 -7.96 4.53
C LEU A 32 9.16 -7.69 5.22
N ARG A 33 8.24 -8.66 5.19
CA ARG A 33 6.93 -8.54 5.85
C ARG A 33 7.06 -8.33 7.35
N VAL A 34 7.96 -9.05 8.01
CA VAL A 34 8.22 -8.87 9.44
C VAL A 34 8.72 -7.45 9.74
N LYS A 35 9.65 -6.91 8.93
CA LYS A 35 10.14 -5.53 9.10
C LYS A 35 9.03 -4.49 8.93
N ILE A 36 8.12 -4.69 7.98
CA ILE A 36 6.93 -3.85 7.81
C ILE A 36 6.06 -3.93 9.06
N MET A 37 5.77 -5.13 9.55
CA MET A 37 4.98 -5.33 10.77
C MET A 37 5.60 -4.69 12.02
N LEU A 38 6.92 -4.67 12.10
CA LEU A 38 7.66 -4.01 13.20
C LEU A 38 7.78 -2.50 13.02
N GLY A 39 7.35 -1.93 11.90
CA GLY A 39 7.47 -0.51 11.60
C GLY A 39 8.88 -0.06 11.20
N ASP A 40 9.81 -0.98 10.96
CA ASP A 40 11.18 -0.65 10.56
C ASP A 40 11.27 -0.41 9.05
N ARG A 41 10.66 0.69 8.62
CA ARG A 41 10.52 1.05 7.21
C ARG A 41 11.86 1.08 6.46
N ASN A 42 12.91 1.67 7.06
CA ASN A 42 14.19 1.82 6.37
C ASN A 42 14.81 0.45 6.05
N LYS A 43 14.77 -0.46 7.01
CA LYS A 43 15.26 -1.83 6.77
C LYS A 43 14.32 -2.63 5.85
N ALA A 44 13.02 -2.36 5.88
CA ALA A 44 12.07 -2.98 4.98
C ALA A 44 12.35 -2.55 3.53
N VAL A 45 12.54 -1.24 3.26
CA VAL A 45 12.90 -0.73 1.94
C VAL A 45 14.20 -1.35 1.45
N ALA A 46 15.27 -1.34 2.26
CA ALA A 46 16.53 -1.96 1.89
C ALA A 46 16.41 -3.47 1.57
N THR A 47 15.52 -4.17 2.29
CA THR A 47 15.26 -5.60 1.98
C THR A 47 14.46 -5.77 0.69
N ALA A 48 13.51 -4.89 0.41
CA ALA A 48 12.76 -4.92 -0.85
C ALA A 48 13.69 -4.67 -2.06
N GLU A 49 14.60 -3.71 -1.95
CA GLU A 49 15.63 -3.43 -2.96
C GLU A 49 16.59 -4.61 -3.14
N GLN A 50 17.02 -5.25 -2.06
CA GLN A 50 17.83 -6.46 -2.14
C GLN A 50 17.12 -7.60 -2.89
N ILE A 51 15.84 -7.85 -2.61
CA ILE A 51 15.05 -8.84 -3.35
C ILE A 51 15.00 -8.50 -4.84
N TRP A 52 14.80 -7.21 -5.14
CA TRP A 52 14.76 -6.71 -6.52
C TRP A 52 16.08 -6.94 -7.26
N GLU A 53 17.20 -6.65 -6.63
CA GLU A 53 18.55 -6.81 -7.19
C GLU A 53 18.93 -8.29 -7.43
N ILE A 54 18.55 -9.18 -6.51
CA ILE A 54 18.78 -10.62 -6.67
C ILE A 54 18.01 -11.12 -7.90
N GLY A 55 16.79 -10.64 -8.09
CA GLY A 55 15.92 -11.11 -9.15
C GLY A 55 15.55 -12.59 -9.00
N GLY A 56 14.94 -13.14 -10.02
CA GLY A 56 14.59 -14.55 -10.04
C GLY A 56 13.09 -14.81 -10.10
N SER A 57 12.72 -16.06 -10.27
CA SER A 57 11.32 -16.49 -10.32
C SER A 57 10.82 -16.81 -8.92
N LEU A 58 9.70 -16.23 -8.57
CA LEU A 58 8.91 -16.54 -7.38
C LEU A 58 7.68 -17.35 -7.79
N ASP A 59 7.19 -18.19 -6.89
CA ASP A 59 5.84 -18.72 -7.04
C ASP A 59 4.81 -17.64 -6.74
N ASP A 60 3.58 -17.84 -7.23
CA ASP A 60 2.51 -16.82 -7.18
C ASP A 60 2.24 -16.31 -5.75
N VAL A 61 2.38 -17.16 -4.74
CA VAL A 61 2.13 -16.79 -3.33
C VAL A 61 3.20 -15.83 -2.82
N PHE A 62 4.48 -16.11 -3.09
CA PHE A 62 5.58 -15.24 -2.66
C PHE A 62 5.67 -13.98 -3.53
N GLU A 63 5.36 -14.06 -4.82
CA GLU A 63 5.29 -12.89 -5.68
C GLU A 63 4.18 -11.93 -5.24
N GLU A 64 2.98 -12.45 -4.95
CA GLU A 64 1.87 -11.65 -4.41
C GLU A 64 2.25 -10.99 -3.08
N ALA A 65 2.84 -11.74 -2.15
CA ALA A 65 3.29 -11.21 -0.87
C ALA A 65 4.39 -10.13 -1.02
N TYR A 66 5.27 -10.27 -2.01
CA TYR A 66 6.28 -9.27 -2.32
C TYR A 66 5.65 -8.00 -2.88
N ILE A 67 4.75 -8.12 -3.85
CA ILE A 67 4.03 -6.98 -4.43
C ILE A 67 3.23 -6.25 -3.36
N ASP A 68 2.52 -6.96 -2.49
CA ASP A 68 1.77 -6.36 -1.37
C ASP A 68 2.69 -5.54 -0.45
N SER A 69 3.87 -6.08 -0.15
CA SER A 69 4.90 -5.39 0.65
C SER A 69 5.44 -4.13 -0.05
N LEU A 70 5.64 -4.18 -1.37
CA LEU A 70 6.04 -3.00 -2.14
C LEU A 70 4.99 -1.89 -2.08
N LEU A 71 3.70 -2.27 -2.14
CA LEU A 71 2.58 -1.34 -2.02
C LEU A 71 2.51 -0.71 -0.63
N ASP A 72 2.70 -1.49 0.44
CA ASP A 72 2.76 -0.97 1.82
C ASP A 72 3.91 0.03 2.01
N LEU A 73 5.03 -0.20 1.35
CA LEU A 73 6.18 0.70 1.36
C LEU A 73 6.05 1.90 0.40
N GLY A 74 5.04 1.91 -0.46
CA GLY A 74 4.89 2.95 -1.49
C GLY A 74 5.87 2.84 -2.66
N LEU A 75 6.48 1.68 -2.86
CA LEU A 75 7.41 1.40 -3.97
C LEU A 75 6.62 1.04 -5.23
N LEU A 76 5.77 1.98 -5.68
CA LEU A 76 4.79 1.75 -6.75
C LEU A 76 5.42 1.46 -8.10
N GLU A 77 6.59 2.02 -8.39
CA GLU A 77 7.27 1.77 -9.67
C GLU A 77 7.69 0.30 -9.77
N MET A 78 8.28 -0.25 -8.70
CA MET A 78 8.65 -1.67 -8.65
C MET A 78 7.41 -2.56 -8.74
N ALA A 79 6.36 -2.26 -7.97
CA ALA A 79 5.08 -2.99 -8.03
C ALA A 79 4.45 -2.92 -9.44
N SER A 80 4.52 -1.77 -10.11
CA SER A 80 4.02 -1.57 -11.48
C SER A 80 4.71 -2.48 -12.50
N VAL A 81 6.02 -2.65 -12.39
CA VAL A 81 6.78 -3.54 -13.30
C VAL A 81 6.32 -4.98 -13.15
N LEU A 82 6.11 -5.45 -11.91
CA LEU A 82 5.64 -6.82 -11.65
C LEU A 82 4.17 -7.03 -12.04
N LEU A 83 3.33 -6.01 -11.85
CA LEU A 83 1.89 -6.12 -12.13
C LEU A 83 1.51 -5.88 -13.59
N LYS A 84 2.33 -5.16 -14.37
CA LYS A 84 2.01 -4.88 -15.77
C LYS A 84 1.69 -6.13 -16.60
N PRO A 85 2.48 -7.22 -16.59
CA PRO A 85 2.14 -8.45 -17.30
C PRO A 85 0.83 -9.08 -16.80
N ARG A 86 0.54 -8.94 -15.49
CA ARG A 86 -0.69 -9.47 -14.88
C ARG A 86 -1.93 -8.72 -15.37
N PHE A 87 -1.85 -7.40 -15.54
CA PHE A 87 -2.92 -6.62 -16.17
C PHE A 87 -3.08 -6.90 -17.66
N GLU A 88 -2.07 -7.39 -18.34
CA GLU A 88 -2.17 -7.81 -19.74
C GLU A 88 -2.89 -9.15 -19.88
N ASN A 89 -2.79 -10.06 -18.90
CA ASN A 89 -3.45 -11.36 -18.86
C ASN A 89 -4.30 -11.55 -17.60
N LEU A 90 -5.41 -10.83 -17.51
CA LEU A 90 -6.29 -10.84 -16.32
C LEU A 90 -6.86 -12.23 -16.00
N ALA A 91 -7.24 -13.00 -17.00
CA ALA A 91 -7.86 -14.32 -16.77
C ALA A 91 -6.96 -15.27 -15.98
N ALA A 92 -5.64 -15.25 -16.25
CA ALA A 92 -4.67 -16.04 -15.52
C ALA A 92 -4.28 -15.41 -14.16
N ALA A 93 -4.28 -14.09 -14.07
CA ALA A 93 -3.77 -13.37 -12.90
C ALA A 93 -4.80 -13.26 -11.77
N LEU A 94 -6.08 -13.03 -12.08
CA LEU A 94 -7.12 -12.70 -11.09
C LEU A 94 -7.26 -13.71 -9.94
N PRO A 95 -7.16 -15.04 -10.14
CA PRO A 95 -7.29 -15.98 -9.03
C PRO A 95 -6.30 -15.75 -7.89
N PHE A 96 -5.10 -15.26 -8.21
CA PHE A 96 -4.00 -15.12 -7.25
C PHE A 96 -3.68 -13.66 -6.91
N PHE A 97 -3.72 -12.77 -7.90
CA PHE A 97 -3.21 -11.40 -7.78
C PHE A 97 -4.31 -10.35 -7.61
N TYR A 98 -5.60 -10.72 -7.58
CA TYR A 98 -6.68 -9.74 -7.48
C TYR A 98 -6.53 -8.75 -6.30
N PRO A 99 -6.23 -9.20 -5.07
CA PRO A 99 -6.11 -8.27 -3.93
C PRO A 99 -5.03 -7.21 -4.13
N VAL A 100 -3.85 -7.62 -4.61
CA VAL A 100 -2.74 -6.68 -4.85
C VAL A 100 -2.95 -5.81 -6.09
N MET A 101 -3.62 -6.32 -7.11
CA MET A 101 -4.02 -5.54 -8.29
C MET A 101 -5.05 -4.46 -7.90
N LEU A 102 -6.04 -4.82 -7.08
CA LEU A 102 -7.02 -3.89 -6.54
C LEU A 102 -6.34 -2.80 -5.70
N LYS A 103 -5.50 -3.20 -4.74
CA LYS A 103 -4.74 -2.28 -3.89
C LYS A 103 -3.85 -1.34 -4.73
N PHE A 104 -3.13 -1.89 -5.72
CA PHE A 104 -2.31 -1.10 -6.63
C PHE A 104 -3.11 -0.06 -7.40
N THR A 105 -4.29 -0.41 -7.93
CA THR A 105 -5.10 0.54 -8.70
C THR A 105 -5.65 1.66 -7.83
N ILE A 106 -6.05 1.35 -6.60
CA ILE A 106 -6.54 2.32 -5.62
C ILE A 106 -5.39 3.24 -5.18
N ILE A 107 -4.27 2.69 -4.72
CA ILE A 107 -3.11 3.45 -4.27
C ILE A 107 -2.48 4.22 -5.44
N GLY A 108 -2.44 3.63 -6.63
CA GLY A 108 -1.88 4.21 -7.85
C GLY A 108 -2.80 5.21 -8.56
N GLY A 109 -4.05 5.39 -8.10
CA GLY A 109 -5.00 6.32 -8.70
C GLY A 109 -5.32 6.03 -10.18
N SER A 110 -5.15 4.79 -10.63
CA SER A 110 -5.27 4.45 -12.04
C SER A 110 -6.68 4.04 -12.42
N ILE A 111 -7.50 5.02 -12.82
CA ILE A 111 -8.86 4.79 -13.32
C ILE A 111 -8.87 3.72 -14.43
N LYS A 112 -7.94 3.82 -15.39
CA LYS A 112 -7.83 2.86 -16.50
C LYS A 112 -7.68 1.40 -16.02
N PHE A 113 -6.87 1.16 -15.00
CA PHE A 113 -6.70 -0.18 -14.46
C PHE A 113 -7.91 -0.61 -13.60
N MET A 114 -8.55 0.32 -12.89
CA MET A 114 -9.80 0.04 -12.18
C MET A 114 -10.90 -0.39 -13.17
N GLU A 115 -11.11 0.36 -14.26
CA GLU A 115 -12.07 0.02 -15.31
C GLU A 115 -11.75 -1.33 -15.95
N LYS A 116 -10.48 -1.65 -16.12
CA LYS A 116 -10.06 -2.95 -16.66
C LYS A 116 -10.38 -4.10 -15.70
N LEU A 117 -10.22 -3.88 -14.39
CA LEU A 117 -10.62 -4.87 -13.38
C LEU A 117 -12.14 -5.06 -13.34
N THR A 118 -12.92 -3.97 -13.32
CA THR A 118 -14.40 -4.03 -13.25
C THR A 118 -15.02 -4.65 -14.50
N SER A 119 -14.43 -4.47 -15.67
CA SER A 119 -14.91 -5.05 -16.92
C SER A 119 -14.51 -6.51 -17.12
N SER A 120 -13.68 -7.08 -16.25
CA SER A 120 -13.25 -8.47 -16.37
C SER A 120 -14.36 -9.44 -15.95
N PRO A 121 -14.72 -10.45 -16.78
CA PRO A 121 -15.69 -11.47 -16.39
C PRO A 121 -15.21 -12.36 -15.24
N HIS A 122 -13.93 -12.30 -14.92
CA HIS A 122 -13.29 -13.08 -13.85
C HIS A 122 -13.13 -12.29 -12.54
N ALA A 123 -13.52 -11.00 -12.51
CA ALA A 123 -13.46 -10.20 -11.29
C ALA A 123 -14.44 -10.76 -10.24
N PRO A 124 -14.03 -10.85 -8.97
CA PRO A 124 -14.97 -11.17 -7.90
C PRO A 124 -16.09 -10.12 -7.86
N ARG A 125 -17.34 -10.54 -7.63
CA ARG A 125 -18.55 -9.69 -7.61
C ARG A 125 -18.59 -8.70 -6.41
N ARG A 126 -17.49 -8.06 -6.07
CA ARG A 126 -17.44 -6.95 -5.10
C ARG A 126 -17.14 -5.62 -5.79
N GLU A 127 -17.80 -5.40 -6.90
CA GLU A 127 -17.51 -4.35 -7.87
C GLU A 127 -17.93 -2.96 -7.40
N ASP A 128 -18.97 -2.87 -6.55
CA ASP A 128 -19.56 -1.59 -6.14
C ASP A 128 -18.52 -0.59 -5.59
N MET A 129 -17.60 -1.06 -4.75
CA MET A 129 -16.57 -0.22 -4.17
C MET A 129 -15.59 0.37 -5.21
N LEU A 130 -15.27 -0.37 -6.27
CA LEU A 130 -14.38 0.15 -7.33
C LEU A 130 -15.04 1.25 -8.16
N PHE A 131 -16.33 1.14 -8.42
CA PHE A 131 -17.08 2.20 -9.12
C PHE A 131 -17.08 3.49 -8.32
N ASP A 132 -17.28 3.41 -7.00
CA ASP A 132 -17.22 4.57 -6.12
C ASP A 132 -15.82 5.23 -6.16
N PHE A 133 -14.74 4.44 -6.15
CA PHE A 133 -13.38 4.98 -6.32
C PHE A 133 -13.18 5.63 -7.68
N ILE A 134 -13.67 5.01 -8.76
CA ILE A 134 -13.58 5.55 -10.12
C ILE A 134 -14.29 6.92 -10.18
N ASP A 135 -15.47 7.03 -9.63
CA ASP A 135 -16.25 8.25 -9.65
C ASP A 135 -15.59 9.37 -8.85
N VAL A 136 -15.10 9.07 -7.65
CA VAL A 136 -14.36 10.04 -6.83
C VAL A 136 -13.09 10.49 -7.53
N TYR A 137 -12.33 9.57 -8.12
CA TYR A 137 -11.08 9.91 -8.83
C TYR A 137 -11.31 10.72 -10.09
N ARG A 138 -12.40 10.48 -10.82
CA ARG A 138 -12.81 11.31 -11.95
C ARG A 138 -13.21 12.72 -11.52
N LEU A 139 -14.02 12.84 -10.47
CA LEU A 139 -14.43 14.12 -9.90
C LEU A 139 -13.25 14.99 -9.50
N MET A 140 -12.20 14.38 -8.94
CA MET A 140 -10.99 15.06 -8.47
C MET A 140 -9.95 15.27 -9.56
N ASN A 141 -10.14 14.71 -10.77
CA ASN A 141 -9.07 14.56 -11.77
C ASN A 141 -7.77 13.98 -11.18
N TYR A 142 -7.94 13.02 -10.26
CA TYR A 142 -6.89 12.57 -9.34
C TYR A 142 -5.72 11.89 -10.05
N GLY A 143 -5.99 11.23 -11.19
CA GLY A 143 -4.98 10.46 -11.92
C GLY A 143 -3.76 11.27 -12.38
N GLU A 144 -3.96 12.56 -12.70
CA GLU A 144 -2.86 13.45 -13.12
C GLU A 144 -2.03 13.95 -11.93
N HIS A 145 -2.66 14.08 -10.77
CA HIS A 145 -2.05 14.71 -9.58
C HIS A 145 -1.54 13.69 -8.56
N PHE A 146 -1.93 12.44 -8.74
CA PHE A 146 -1.67 11.36 -7.78
C PHE A 146 -0.18 11.20 -7.42
N LYS A 147 0.70 11.15 -8.41
CA LYS A 147 2.15 10.99 -8.17
C LYS A 147 2.73 12.12 -7.31
N ASN A 148 2.25 13.33 -7.49
CA ASN A 148 2.72 14.47 -6.71
C ASN A 148 2.21 14.43 -5.27
N ILE A 149 0.93 14.06 -5.08
CA ILE A 149 0.36 13.88 -3.74
C ILE A 149 1.07 12.75 -3.00
N GLN A 150 1.30 11.62 -3.66
CA GLN A 150 2.06 10.51 -3.09
C GLN A 150 3.48 10.91 -2.69
N ARG A 151 4.18 11.67 -3.54
CA ARG A 151 5.51 12.18 -3.21
C ARG A 151 5.46 13.07 -1.97
N LEU A 152 4.49 13.97 -1.88
CA LEU A 152 4.29 14.80 -0.69
C LEU A 152 4.10 13.95 0.56
N ILE A 153 3.32 12.86 0.48
CA ILE A 153 3.11 11.94 1.61
C ILE A 153 4.42 11.28 2.02
N LEU A 154 5.11 10.66 1.07
CA LEU A 154 6.33 9.91 1.34
C LEU A 154 7.46 10.81 1.85
N ASP A 155 7.63 12.00 1.27
CA ASP A 155 8.67 12.97 1.67
C ASP A 155 8.45 13.53 3.08
N ASN A 156 7.19 13.65 3.53
CA ASN A 156 6.87 14.22 4.84
C ASN A 156 6.71 13.15 5.94
N ALA A 157 6.13 12.00 5.63
CA ALA A 157 5.95 10.91 6.60
C ALA A 157 7.27 10.15 6.88
N LYS A 158 8.18 10.07 5.90
CA LYS A 158 9.52 9.47 6.03
C LYS A 158 9.53 8.16 6.82
N SER A 159 10.43 8.07 7.82
CA SER A 159 10.66 6.87 8.64
C SER A 159 9.52 6.55 9.61
N ALA A 160 8.61 7.49 9.88
CA ALA A 160 7.48 7.25 10.78
C ALA A 160 6.33 6.47 10.09
N LEU A 161 6.33 6.43 8.76
CA LEU A 161 5.28 5.77 7.99
C LEU A 161 5.49 4.26 7.96
N CYS A 162 4.58 3.51 8.57
CA CYS A 162 4.57 2.04 8.53
C CYS A 162 3.77 1.50 7.33
N GLY A 163 2.84 2.28 6.83
CA GLY A 163 2.03 1.97 5.66
C GLY A 163 1.06 3.10 5.38
N TYR A 164 0.43 3.08 4.22
CA TYR A 164 -0.63 4.01 3.87
C TYR A 164 -1.60 3.36 2.88
N GLY A 165 -2.78 3.95 2.77
CA GLY A 165 -3.78 3.50 1.84
C GLY A 165 -4.87 4.55 1.68
N TYR A 166 -5.85 4.22 0.88
CA TYR A 166 -7.03 5.05 0.69
C TYR A 166 -8.27 4.25 1.05
N GLN A 167 -9.23 4.91 1.66
CA GLN A 167 -10.56 4.37 1.87
C GLN A 167 -11.61 5.40 1.48
N LEU A 168 -12.80 4.93 1.15
CA LEU A 168 -13.95 5.78 0.93
C LEU A 168 -14.74 5.90 2.23
N TYR A 169 -15.10 7.11 2.57
CA TYR A 169 -15.99 7.40 3.67
C TYR A 169 -17.30 7.95 3.13
N ASN A 170 -18.39 7.27 3.42
CA ASN A 170 -19.72 7.69 3.00
C ASN A 170 -20.49 8.28 4.19
N ASP A 171 -20.79 9.56 4.13
CA ASP A 171 -21.67 10.22 5.10
C ASP A 171 -22.76 10.99 4.38
N ARG A 172 -24.04 10.69 4.71
CA ARG A 172 -25.22 11.40 4.25
C ARG A 172 -25.31 11.67 2.74
N GLY A 173 -24.83 10.72 1.94
CA GLY A 173 -24.85 10.80 0.47
C GLY A 173 -23.66 11.53 -0.15
N PHE A 174 -22.66 11.88 0.65
CA PHE A 174 -21.35 12.35 0.16
C PHE A 174 -20.31 11.25 0.34
N THR A 175 -19.52 11.03 -0.70
CA THR A 175 -18.40 10.08 -0.67
C THR A 175 -17.10 10.86 -0.64
N ASP A 176 -16.37 10.74 0.46
CA ASP A 176 -15.06 11.36 0.65
C ASP A 176 -13.95 10.32 0.50
N LEU A 177 -12.82 10.74 -0.06
CA LEU A 177 -11.60 9.95 -0.12
C LEU A 177 -10.76 10.24 1.12
N GLU A 178 -10.52 9.22 1.92
CA GLU A 178 -9.62 9.33 3.07
C GLU A 178 -8.26 8.73 2.74
N LEU A 179 -7.22 9.54 2.91
CA LEU A 179 -5.84 9.06 2.96
C LEU A 179 -5.54 8.57 4.38
N VAL A 180 -5.37 7.29 4.55
CA VAL A 180 -5.05 6.68 5.85
C VAL A 180 -3.54 6.47 5.95
N LEU A 181 -2.92 7.08 6.95
CA LEU A 181 -1.51 6.93 7.28
C LEU A 181 -1.38 6.08 8.54
N TYR A 182 -0.60 5.02 8.48
CA TYR A 182 -0.29 4.19 9.65
C TYR A 182 1.10 4.58 10.17
N LEU A 183 1.15 5.14 11.38
CA LEU A 183 2.38 5.62 12.01
C LEU A 183 2.73 4.77 13.23
N ASP A 184 4.03 4.64 13.50
CA ASP A 184 4.54 3.90 14.66
C ASP A 184 4.19 4.58 15.99
N ASP A 185 4.09 5.91 15.99
CA ASP A 185 3.66 6.72 17.14
C ASP A 185 2.43 7.56 16.80
N GLU A 186 1.30 7.27 17.47
CA GLU A 186 0.01 7.94 17.25
C GLU A 186 -0.10 9.34 17.90
N THR A 187 0.82 9.71 18.76
CA THR A 187 0.64 10.83 19.67
C THR A 187 0.78 12.22 19.00
N ALA A 188 1.46 13.15 19.66
CA ALA A 188 1.63 14.53 19.20
C ALA A 188 2.24 14.65 17.79
N ARG A 189 3.14 13.73 17.42
CA ARG A 189 3.80 13.72 16.10
C ARG A 189 2.82 13.37 14.97
N GLY A 190 1.90 12.44 15.22
CA GLY A 190 0.87 12.06 14.23
C GLY A 190 -0.08 13.22 13.92
N SER A 191 -0.50 13.97 14.95
CA SER A 191 -1.35 15.15 14.79
C SER A 191 -0.66 16.28 14.04
N MET A 192 0.63 16.53 14.32
CA MET A 192 1.43 17.51 13.58
C MET A 192 1.60 17.11 12.13
N LEU A 193 1.97 15.86 11.87
CA LEU A 193 2.14 15.34 10.51
C LEU A 193 0.85 15.43 9.70
N LYS A 194 -0.31 15.09 10.31
CA LYS A 194 -1.62 15.25 9.69
C LYS A 194 -1.82 16.68 9.22
N SER A 195 -1.67 17.65 10.13
CA SER A 195 -1.88 19.06 9.84
C SER A 195 -0.92 19.59 8.76
N GLU A 196 0.36 19.19 8.82
CA GLU A 196 1.35 19.59 7.82
C GLU A 196 1.02 19.01 6.44
N LEU A 197 0.64 17.74 6.37
CA LEU A 197 0.25 17.10 5.11
C LEU A 197 -1.02 17.72 4.52
N GLU A 198 -2.04 17.98 5.35
CA GLU A 198 -3.26 18.63 4.90
C GLU A 198 -2.98 20.01 4.31
N VAL A 199 -2.13 20.81 4.96
CA VAL A 199 -1.72 22.14 4.45
C VAL A 199 -1.00 21.99 3.10
N LYS A 200 -0.02 21.09 2.99
CA LYS A 200 0.78 20.91 1.77
C LYS A 200 -0.04 20.35 0.62
N ILE A 201 -0.89 19.35 0.89
CA ILE A 201 -1.79 18.78 -0.13
C ILE A 201 -2.77 19.85 -0.60
N ASN A 202 -3.33 20.66 0.31
CA ASN A 202 -4.22 21.75 -0.02
C ASN A 202 -3.57 22.81 -0.89
N ALA A 203 -2.36 23.22 -0.50
CA ALA A 203 -1.59 24.21 -1.26
C ALA A 203 -1.27 23.67 -2.69
N TYR A 204 -0.87 22.41 -2.79
CA TYR A 204 -0.66 21.75 -4.06
C TYR A 204 -1.94 21.71 -4.90
N CYS A 205 -3.05 21.22 -4.36
CA CYS A 205 -4.32 21.13 -5.06
C CYS A 205 -4.79 22.50 -5.56
N ALA A 206 -4.65 23.56 -4.74
CA ALA A 206 -5.00 24.91 -5.13
C ALA A 206 -4.13 25.42 -6.29
N SER A 207 -2.81 25.20 -6.24
CA SER A 207 -1.88 25.63 -7.28
C SER A 207 -2.05 24.86 -8.59
N ALA A 208 -2.43 23.59 -8.50
CA ALA A 208 -2.62 22.71 -9.66
C ALA A 208 -4.04 22.77 -10.26
N GLY A 209 -4.94 23.58 -9.68
CA GLY A 209 -6.32 23.68 -10.14
C GLY A 209 -7.16 22.42 -9.90
N VAL A 210 -6.70 21.53 -8.99
CA VAL A 210 -7.46 20.35 -8.60
C VAL A 210 -8.72 20.80 -7.89
N LYS A 211 -9.86 20.46 -8.45
CA LYS A 211 -11.14 20.71 -7.81
C LYS A 211 -11.27 19.82 -6.59
N ARG A 212 -10.82 20.31 -5.45
CA ARG A 212 -11.03 19.67 -4.17
C ARG A 212 -12.43 20.02 -3.68
N ALA A 213 -13.39 19.24 -4.03
CA ALA A 213 -14.74 19.37 -3.46
C ALA A 213 -14.79 18.76 -2.05
N ASN A 214 -13.90 19.18 -1.14
CA ASN A 214 -13.79 18.66 0.24
C ASN A 214 -13.68 17.12 0.36
N THR A 215 -13.15 16.47 -0.66
CA THR A 215 -13.25 15.02 -0.83
C THR A 215 -11.97 14.25 -0.42
N LEU A 216 -10.91 14.95 0.00
CA LEU A 216 -9.69 14.30 0.48
C LEU A 216 -9.39 14.74 1.91
N SER A 217 -9.52 13.83 2.85
CA SER A 217 -9.09 14.01 4.24
C SER A 217 -7.88 13.14 4.56
N VAL A 218 -7.09 13.56 5.56
CA VAL A 218 -5.96 12.77 6.06
C VAL A 218 -6.32 12.20 7.43
N VAL A 219 -6.25 10.88 7.54
CA VAL A 219 -6.49 10.17 8.79
C VAL A 219 -5.20 9.50 9.23
N VAL A 220 -4.82 9.71 10.48
CA VAL A 220 -3.66 9.05 11.09
C VAL A 220 -4.15 7.94 12.01
N ARG A 221 -3.57 6.76 11.87
CA ARG A 221 -3.86 5.58 12.71
C ARG A 221 -2.57 5.00 13.26
N SER A 222 -2.67 4.29 14.39
CA SER A 222 -1.56 3.48 14.89
C SER A 222 -1.16 2.41 13.89
N ALA A 223 0.14 2.15 13.81
CA ALA A 223 0.66 1.01 13.08
C ALA A 223 0.08 -0.32 13.55
N ALA A 224 -0.35 -0.43 14.82
CA ALA A 224 -1.07 -1.59 15.34
C ALA A 224 -2.42 -1.82 14.61
N ALA A 225 -3.05 -0.79 14.09
CA ALA A 225 -4.29 -0.87 13.32
C ALA A 225 -4.07 -1.16 11.82
N HIS A 226 -2.82 -1.31 11.38
CA HIS A 226 -2.52 -1.63 9.97
C HIS A 226 -3.11 -3.01 9.60
N PRO A 227 -3.81 -3.17 8.46
CA PRO A 227 -4.45 -4.42 8.07
C PRO A 227 -3.53 -5.64 8.10
N ALA A 228 -2.27 -5.49 7.72
CA ALA A 228 -1.27 -6.55 7.78
C ALA A 228 -0.98 -7.03 9.21
N ARG A 229 -1.18 -6.18 10.24
CA ARG A 229 -1.04 -6.56 11.66
C ARG A 229 -2.30 -7.21 12.19
N VAL A 230 -3.48 -6.72 11.79
CA VAL A 230 -4.77 -7.27 12.23
C VAL A 230 -5.01 -8.70 11.73
N THR A 231 -4.53 -9.02 10.52
CA THR A 231 -4.61 -10.39 9.97
C THR A 231 -3.68 -11.37 10.68
N ALA A 232 -2.55 -10.91 11.20
CA ALA A 232 -1.62 -11.74 11.96
C ALA A 232 -2.16 -12.12 13.37
N GLU A 233 -3.09 -11.34 13.93
CA GLU A 233 -3.72 -11.60 15.23
C GLU A 233 -4.93 -12.55 15.14
N ARG A 234 -5.45 -12.83 13.94
CA ARG A 234 -6.63 -13.68 13.71
C ARG A 234 -6.31 -15.09 13.20
N GLN A 235 -5.06 -15.41 12.98
CA GLN A 235 -4.55 -16.73 12.63
C GLN A 235 -3.86 -17.40 13.83
#